data_223467557dfc73c4b4a113fb76d71458
#
_entry.id   223467557dfc73c4b4a113fb76d71458
#
_cell.length_a   1.000
_cell.length_b   1.000
_cell.length_c   1.000
_cell.angle_alpha   90.00
_cell.angle_beta   90.00
_cell.angle_gamma   90.00
#
_symmetry.space_group_name_H-M   'P 1'
#
loop_
_entity.id
_entity.type
_entity.pdbx_description
1 polymer ?
#
loop_
_entity_poly.entity_id
_entity_poly.type
_entity_poly.pdbx_seq_one_letter_code
_entity_poly.pdbx_strand_id
1 'polypeptide(L)'
;VVASLDGNLHALDLKTGAVAQVGDGRGASALEPFWQQIERQGVRLKAIAIDMSPAYYAAVRENQPQAEVVFDHFHVIKLYNEKLSDLRRDLYREAQGPLEKKVLKGTRWLLLKNREKLATSARDTASLDEALKLNIPLALAYYMKEYLRLIWKQDDKAAAAEIMDDWIARASSSGVRMLVNFARTLQ
;
A
#
# COMPACT_ATOMS: atom_id res chain seq x y z
N VAL A 1 -12.41 -5.39 -9.79
CA VAL A 1 -11.89 -4.96 -8.47
C VAL A 1 -12.83 -5.45 -7.40
N VAL A 2 -12.27 -5.94 -6.31
CA VAL A 2 -12.99 -6.22 -5.07
C VAL A 2 -12.49 -5.22 -4.03
N ALA A 3 -13.37 -4.37 -3.53
CA ALA A 3 -13.03 -3.34 -2.55
C ALA A 3 -14.08 -3.28 -1.43
N SER A 4 -13.66 -2.94 -0.21
CA SER A 4 -14.56 -2.69 0.91
C SER A 4 -14.92 -1.20 0.98
N LEU A 5 -16.20 -0.88 0.81
CA LEU A 5 -16.76 0.48 0.91
C LEU A 5 -17.95 0.47 1.89
N ASP A 6 -18.01 1.47 2.76
CA ASP A 6 -19.12 1.68 3.71
C ASP A 6 -19.53 0.45 4.55
N GLY A 7 -18.54 -0.40 4.85
CA GLY A 7 -18.79 -1.62 5.62
C GLY A 7 -19.19 -2.83 4.78
N ASN A 8 -19.44 -2.67 3.49
CA ASN A 8 -19.84 -3.71 2.53
C ASN A 8 -18.71 -3.98 1.54
N LEU A 9 -18.75 -5.17 0.93
CA LEU A 9 -17.81 -5.59 -0.09
C LEU A 9 -18.43 -5.35 -1.47
N HIS A 10 -17.70 -4.69 -2.35
CA HIS A 10 -18.13 -4.37 -3.70
C HIS A 10 -17.24 -5.06 -4.73
N ALA A 11 -17.86 -5.81 -5.65
CA ALA A 11 -17.20 -6.29 -6.86
C ALA A 11 -17.51 -5.33 -8.02
N LEU A 12 -16.47 -4.80 -8.64
CA LEU A 12 -16.58 -3.80 -9.71
C LEU A 12 -15.94 -4.31 -11.00
N ASP A 13 -16.60 -4.09 -12.14
CA ASP A 13 -15.98 -4.25 -13.44
C ASP A 13 -15.06 -3.07 -13.75
N LEU A 14 -13.76 -3.35 -13.96
CA LEU A 14 -12.77 -2.30 -14.26
C LEU A 14 -12.96 -1.59 -15.60
N LYS A 15 -13.61 -2.24 -16.58
CA LYS A 15 -13.82 -1.65 -17.90
C LYS A 15 -14.97 -0.64 -17.90
N THR A 16 -16.03 -0.98 -17.22
CA THR A 16 -17.28 -0.19 -17.25
C THR A 16 -17.45 0.67 -16.00
N GLY A 17 -16.75 0.36 -14.91
CA GLY A 17 -16.98 0.95 -13.61
C GLY A 17 -18.28 0.48 -12.94
N ALA A 18 -18.99 -0.45 -13.55
CA ALA A 18 -20.25 -0.96 -13.02
C ALA A 18 -20.04 -1.82 -11.78
N VAL A 19 -20.93 -1.68 -10.79
CA VAL A 19 -21.00 -2.56 -9.64
C VAL A 19 -21.62 -3.87 -10.09
N ALA A 20 -20.81 -4.95 -10.09
CA ALA A 20 -21.28 -6.29 -10.44
C ALA A 20 -22.02 -6.96 -9.28
N GLN A 21 -21.58 -6.71 -8.05
CA GLN A 21 -22.16 -7.29 -6.84
C GLN A 21 -21.85 -6.42 -5.63
N VAL A 22 -22.78 -6.36 -4.69
CA VAL A 22 -22.58 -5.84 -3.35
C VAL A 22 -22.82 -6.98 -2.37
N GLY A 23 -21.80 -7.33 -1.59
CA GLY A 23 -21.87 -8.35 -0.53
C GLY A 23 -22.00 -7.68 0.83
N ASP A 24 -22.78 -8.29 1.71
CA ASP A 24 -22.97 -7.80 3.07
C ASP A 24 -21.76 -8.13 3.95
N GLY A 25 -21.18 -7.13 4.62
CA GLY A 25 -19.99 -7.27 5.45
C GLY A 25 -18.67 -7.21 4.69
N ARG A 26 -17.57 -7.55 5.39
CA ARG A 26 -16.16 -7.44 4.91
C ARG A 26 -15.44 -8.78 4.80
N GLY A 27 -16.13 -9.88 5.05
CA GLY A 27 -15.55 -11.22 4.99
C GLY A 27 -15.51 -11.77 3.57
N ALA A 28 -14.66 -12.79 3.33
CA ALA A 28 -14.62 -13.50 2.04
C ALA A 28 -15.98 -14.13 1.68
N SER A 29 -16.79 -14.51 2.67
CA SER A 29 -18.16 -15.02 2.49
C SER A 29 -19.10 -14.03 1.83
N ALA A 30 -18.84 -12.72 1.94
CA ALA A 30 -19.61 -11.70 1.24
C ALA A 30 -19.45 -11.76 -0.30
N LEU A 31 -18.43 -12.48 -0.81
CA LEU A 31 -18.22 -12.75 -2.24
C LEU A 31 -18.94 -14.00 -2.74
N GLU A 32 -19.50 -14.81 -1.89
CA GLU A 32 -20.14 -16.07 -2.29
C GLU A 32 -21.22 -15.88 -3.36
N PRO A 33 -22.17 -14.92 -3.25
CA PRO A 33 -23.15 -14.69 -4.29
C PRO A 33 -22.52 -14.27 -5.63
N PHE A 34 -21.39 -13.56 -5.60
CA PHE A 34 -20.65 -13.17 -6.79
C PHE A 34 -20.01 -14.38 -7.49
N TRP A 35 -19.38 -15.27 -6.72
CA TRP A 35 -18.79 -16.50 -7.28
C TRP A 35 -19.84 -17.40 -7.92
N GLN A 36 -20.98 -17.60 -7.26
CA GLN A 36 -22.10 -18.37 -7.80
C GLN A 36 -22.68 -17.78 -9.08
N GLN A 37 -22.72 -16.44 -9.17
CA GLN A 37 -23.19 -15.77 -10.38
C GLN A 37 -22.22 -15.98 -11.55
N ILE A 38 -20.91 -15.81 -11.32
CA ILE A 38 -19.85 -16.03 -12.32
C ILE A 38 -19.88 -17.48 -12.84
N GLU A 39 -19.98 -18.43 -11.91
CA GLU A 39 -20.04 -19.85 -12.24
C GLU A 39 -21.28 -20.20 -13.12
N ARG A 40 -22.45 -19.74 -12.70
CA ARG A 40 -23.69 -19.93 -13.46
C ARG A 40 -23.64 -19.34 -14.88
N GLN A 41 -22.93 -18.23 -15.05
CA GLN A 41 -22.77 -17.56 -16.33
C GLN A 41 -21.61 -18.13 -17.17
N GLY A 42 -20.82 -19.05 -16.63
CA GLY A 42 -19.63 -19.61 -17.27
C GLY A 42 -18.54 -18.56 -17.53
N VAL A 43 -18.50 -17.46 -16.74
CA VAL A 43 -17.55 -16.37 -16.93
C VAL A 43 -16.20 -16.78 -16.34
N ARG A 44 -15.13 -16.58 -17.13
CA ARG A 44 -13.75 -16.72 -16.69
C ARG A 44 -13.10 -15.34 -16.57
N LEU A 45 -12.70 -14.97 -15.36
CA LEU A 45 -12.00 -13.71 -15.14
C LEU A 45 -10.53 -13.83 -15.55
N LYS A 46 -10.03 -12.84 -16.28
CA LYS A 46 -8.61 -12.80 -16.67
C LYS A 46 -7.73 -12.30 -15.52
N ALA A 47 -8.18 -11.26 -14.84
CA ALA A 47 -7.47 -10.65 -13.72
C ALA A 47 -8.46 -10.14 -12.67
N ILE A 48 -8.06 -10.18 -11.42
CA ILE A 48 -8.84 -9.69 -10.28
C ILE A 48 -7.95 -8.82 -9.41
N ALA A 49 -8.32 -7.56 -9.23
CA ALA A 49 -7.65 -6.67 -8.30
C ALA A 49 -8.32 -6.77 -6.92
N ILE A 50 -7.52 -7.01 -5.90
CA ILE A 50 -7.96 -7.14 -4.51
C ILE A 50 -7.08 -6.29 -3.58
N ASP A 51 -7.58 -6.03 -2.38
CA ASP A 51 -6.70 -5.54 -1.31
C ASP A 51 -5.74 -6.65 -0.81
N MET A 52 -4.81 -6.30 0.07
CA MET A 52 -3.83 -7.26 0.62
C MET A 52 -4.44 -8.18 1.70
N SER A 53 -5.70 -8.60 1.54
CA SER A 53 -6.37 -9.54 2.45
C SER A 53 -6.05 -11.00 2.08
N PRO A 54 -5.44 -11.79 2.98
CA PRO A 54 -5.23 -13.23 2.74
C PRO A 54 -6.54 -13.98 2.47
N ALA A 55 -7.64 -13.56 3.10
CA ALA A 55 -8.96 -14.19 2.91
C ALA A 55 -9.50 -13.97 1.49
N TYR A 56 -9.33 -12.76 0.93
CA TYR A 56 -9.73 -12.49 -0.45
C TYR A 56 -8.83 -13.21 -1.45
N TYR A 57 -7.53 -13.27 -1.19
CA TYR A 57 -6.60 -14.04 -2.00
C TYR A 57 -6.99 -15.52 -2.07
N ALA A 58 -7.26 -16.13 -0.92
CA ALA A 58 -7.70 -17.53 -0.84
C ALA A 58 -9.01 -17.75 -1.61
N ALA A 59 -10.02 -16.89 -1.43
CA ALA A 59 -11.29 -16.97 -2.13
C ALA A 59 -11.14 -16.86 -3.66
N VAL A 60 -10.27 -15.95 -4.15
CA VAL A 60 -9.97 -15.85 -5.58
C VAL A 60 -9.31 -17.10 -6.11
N ARG A 61 -8.32 -17.65 -5.39
CA ARG A 61 -7.61 -18.88 -5.81
C ARG A 61 -8.51 -20.09 -5.84
N GLU A 62 -9.48 -20.17 -4.95
CA GLU A 62 -10.47 -21.25 -4.91
C GLU A 62 -11.46 -21.17 -6.09
N ASN A 63 -12.00 -19.97 -6.36
CA ASN A 63 -13.10 -19.81 -7.32
C ASN A 63 -12.64 -19.47 -8.74
N GLN A 64 -11.49 -18.83 -8.91
CA GLN A 64 -10.91 -18.43 -10.20
C GLN A 64 -9.39 -18.66 -10.21
N PRO A 65 -8.90 -19.91 -10.09
CA PRO A 65 -7.48 -20.22 -9.92
C PRO A 65 -6.62 -19.76 -11.11
N GLN A 66 -7.19 -19.63 -12.29
CA GLN A 66 -6.51 -19.17 -13.51
C GLN A 66 -6.42 -17.65 -13.61
N ALA A 67 -7.19 -16.90 -12.79
CA ALA A 67 -7.17 -15.45 -12.85
C ALA A 67 -5.86 -14.90 -12.30
N GLU A 68 -5.32 -13.87 -12.96
CA GLU A 68 -4.18 -13.11 -12.42
C GLU A 68 -4.65 -12.26 -11.24
N VAL A 69 -4.02 -12.43 -10.08
CA VAL A 69 -4.31 -11.61 -8.90
C VAL A 69 -3.42 -10.39 -8.92
N VAL A 70 -4.04 -9.22 -8.84
CA VAL A 70 -3.35 -7.93 -8.76
C VAL A 70 -3.71 -7.28 -7.42
N PHE A 71 -2.71 -6.92 -6.63
CA PHE A 71 -2.95 -6.14 -5.41
C PHE A 71 -3.14 -4.66 -5.74
N ASP A 72 -4.21 -4.08 -5.18
CA ASP A 72 -4.51 -2.66 -5.37
C ASP A 72 -3.41 -1.80 -4.74
N HIS A 73 -2.71 -1.03 -5.58
CA HIS A 73 -1.61 -0.17 -5.17
C HIS A 73 -2.01 0.85 -4.09
N PHE A 74 -3.26 1.33 -4.12
CA PHE A 74 -3.75 2.26 -3.11
C PHE A 74 -3.69 1.64 -1.71
N HIS A 75 -4.10 0.37 -1.58
CA HIS A 75 -4.04 -0.35 -0.30
C HIS A 75 -2.61 -0.63 0.15
N VAL A 76 -1.70 -0.95 -0.77
CA VAL A 76 -0.27 -1.12 -0.46
C VAL A 76 0.32 0.19 0.07
N ILE A 77 0.10 1.30 -0.62
CA ILE A 77 0.61 2.62 -0.19
C ILE A 77 -0.06 3.09 1.09
N LYS A 78 -1.35 2.84 1.28
CA LYS A 78 -2.07 3.14 2.53
C LYS A 78 -1.44 2.39 3.71
N LEU A 79 -1.23 1.08 3.57
CA LEU A 79 -0.58 0.26 4.60
C LEU A 79 0.83 0.77 4.90
N TYR A 80 1.61 1.13 3.87
CA TYR A 80 2.94 1.71 4.06
C TYR A 80 2.87 3.02 4.86
N ASN A 81 1.97 3.92 4.52
CA ASN A 81 1.78 5.19 5.20
C ASN A 81 1.38 5.02 6.68
N GLU A 82 0.58 4.01 6.99
CA GLU A 82 0.26 3.63 8.38
C GLU A 82 1.52 3.22 9.14
N LYS A 83 2.35 2.33 8.56
CA LYS A 83 3.61 1.90 9.17
C LYS A 83 4.64 3.02 9.31
N LEU A 84 4.71 3.92 8.32
CA LEU A 84 5.56 5.12 8.39
C LEU A 84 5.09 6.07 9.52
N SER A 85 3.79 6.18 9.72
CA SER A 85 3.21 6.97 10.82
C SER A 85 3.50 6.35 12.18
N ASP A 86 3.52 5.01 12.27
CA ASP A 86 3.91 4.28 13.48
C ASP A 86 5.39 4.52 13.79
N LEU A 87 6.28 4.35 12.82
CA LEU A 87 7.71 4.64 12.96
C LEU A 87 7.95 6.06 13.49
N ARG A 88 7.29 7.06 12.90
CA ARG A 88 7.40 8.45 13.38
C ARG A 88 6.95 8.60 14.84
N ARG A 89 5.88 7.89 15.24
CA ARG A 89 5.38 7.93 16.64
C ARG A 89 6.37 7.31 17.62
N ASP A 90 7.00 6.21 17.22
CA ASP A 90 7.99 5.53 18.04
C ASP A 90 9.25 6.42 18.20
N LEU A 91 9.76 6.97 17.11
CA LEU A 91 10.87 7.94 17.14
C LEU A 91 10.55 9.18 18.00
N TYR A 92 9.30 9.67 17.94
CA TYR A 92 8.88 10.78 18.80
C TYR A 92 8.92 10.43 20.30
N ARG A 93 8.56 9.18 20.66
CA ARG A 93 8.64 8.71 22.06
C ARG A 93 10.06 8.54 22.52
N GLU A 94 10.96 8.09 21.66
CA GLU A 94 12.38 7.85 21.93
C GLU A 94 13.20 9.15 21.96
N ALA A 95 12.74 10.19 21.29
CA ALA A 95 13.44 11.48 21.18
C ALA A 95 13.69 12.10 22.56
N GLN A 96 14.95 12.46 22.82
CA GLN A 96 15.38 13.05 24.10
C GLN A 96 15.29 14.58 24.08
N GLY A 97 15.47 15.21 22.93
CA GLY A 97 15.54 16.66 22.79
C GLY A 97 14.19 17.31 22.43
N PRO A 98 13.90 18.52 22.97
CA PRO A 98 12.68 19.25 22.64
C PRO A 98 12.63 19.68 21.17
N LEU A 99 13.77 19.94 20.53
CA LEU A 99 13.86 20.30 19.12
C LEU A 99 13.46 19.10 18.23
N GLU A 100 14.02 17.93 18.50
CA GLU A 100 13.71 16.69 17.78
C GLU A 100 12.22 16.35 17.89
N LYS A 101 11.64 16.41 19.07
CA LYS A 101 10.19 16.23 19.30
C LYS A 101 9.34 17.22 18.49
N LYS A 102 9.74 18.50 18.48
CA LYS A 102 9.04 19.54 17.72
C LYS A 102 9.04 19.25 16.22
N VAL A 103 10.19 18.87 15.68
CA VAL A 103 10.36 18.51 14.27
C VAL A 103 9.56 17.27 13.92
N LEU A 104 9.67 16.19 14.67
CA LEU A 104 8.89 14.95 14.43
C LEU A 104 7.38 15.16 14.53
N LYS A 105 6.91 16.04 15.43
CA LYS A 105 5.49 16.39 15.54
C LYS A 105 4.99 17.14 14.30
N GLY A 106 5.78 18.08 13.80
CA GLY A 106 5.42 18.92 12.63
C GLY A 106 5.38 18.18 11.30
N THR A 107 6.04 17.03 11.20
CA THR A 107 6.19 16.29 9.92
C THR A 107 5.10 15.27 9.62
N ARG A 108 4.14 15.05 10.52
CA ARG A 108 3.11 14.02 10.36
C ARG A 108 2.47 13.98 8.97
N TRP A 109 1.99 15.13 8.50
CA TRP A 109 1.29 15.21 7.21
C TRP A 109 2.24 15.33 6.03
N LEU A 110 3.45 15.84 6.25
CA LEU A 110 4.47 15.99 5.21
C LEU A 110 4.99 14.64 4.74
N LEU A 111 5.20 13.71 5.67
CA LEU A 111 5.63 12.34 5.37
C LEU A 111 4.63 11.55 4.50
N LEU A 112 3.34 11.88 4.59
CA LEU A 112 2.30 11.22 3.80
C LEU A 112 2.15 11.79 2.40
N LYS A 113 2.61 13.03 2.18
CA LYS A 113 2.62 13.66 0.86
C LYS A 113 3.70 13.04 -0.03
N ASN A 114 3.42 13.00 -1.33
CA ASN A 114 4.42 12.65 -2.34
C ASN A 114 5.35 13.84 -2.57
N ARG A 115 6.62 13.60 -2.90
CA ARG A 115 7.62 14.65 -3.08
C ARG A 115 7.21 15.67 -4.15
N GLU A 116 6.57 15.24 -5.21
CA GLU A 116 6.03 16.09 -6.28
C GLU A 116 5.02 17.13 -5.75
N LYS A 117 4.15 16.70 -4.81
CA LYS A 117 3.18 17.61 -4.17
C LYS A 117 3.81 18.54 -3.12
N LEU A 118 4.92 18.12 -2.52
CA LEU A 118 5.68 18.97 -1.58
C LEU A 118 6.44 20.07 -2.30
N ALA A 119 6.93 19.82 -3.51
CA ALA A 119 7.66 20.79 -4.31
C ALA A 119 6.86 22.07 -4.62
N THR A 120 5.53 22.04 -4.46
CA THR A 120 4.66 23.22 -4.59
C THR A 120 4.73 24.18 -3.39
N SER A 121 5.35 23.77 -2.27
CA SER A 121 5.50 24.57 -1.05
C SER A 121 6.93 24.52 -0.53
N ALA A 122 7.69 25.60 -0.72
CA ALA A 122 9.06 25.71 -0.25
C ALA A 122 9.18 25.49 1.29
N ARG A 123 8.20 25.98 2.05
CA ARG A 123 8.15 25.80 3.52
C ARG A 123 7.96 24.32 3.90
N ASP A 124 7.03 23.61 3.26
CA ASP A 124 6.77 22.20 3.53
C ASP A 124 8.00 21.35 3.18
N THR A 125 8.63 21.65 2.04
CA THR A 125 9.86 20.98 1.60
C THR A 125 10.99 21.19 2.61
N ALA A 126 11.26 22.42 3.03
CA ALA A 126 12.31 22.73 4.00
C ALA A 126 12.06 22.03 5.35
N SER A 127 10.80 22.04 5.83
CA SER A 127 10.44 21.39 7.10
C SER A 127 10.59 19.87 7.04
N LEU A 128 10.28 19.25 5.91
CA LEU A 128 10.51 17.82 5.71
C LEU A 128 11.99 17.49 5.63
N ASP A 129 12.75 18.23 4.83
CA ASP A 129 14.20 18.01 4.67
C ASP A 129 14.96 18.18 5.99
N GLU A 130 14.58 19.11 6.86
CA GLU A 130 15.11 19.24 8.22
C GLU A 130 14.83 17.97 9.05
N ALA A 131 13.61 17.47 9.02
CA ALA A 131 13.25 16.25 9.76
C ALA A 131 14.00 15.01 9.26
N LEU A 132 14.17 14.88 7.96
CA LEU A 132 14.88 13.76 7.35
C LEU A 132 16.38 13.80 7.66
N LYS A 133 16.98 14.99 7.75
CA LYS A 133 18.39 15.16 8.17
C LYS A 133 18.63 14.76 9.63
N LEU A 134 17.66 15.02 10.49
CA LEU A 134 17.77 14.72 11.92
C LEU A 134 17.51 13.26 12.27
N ASN A 135 16.90 12.48 11.36
CA ASN A 135 16.48 11.12 11.67
C ASN A 135 16.66 10.17 10.48
N ILE A 136 17.74 9.41 10.49
CA ILE A 136 18.11 8.48 9.42
C ILE A 136 17.04 7.39 9.17
N PRO A 137 16.50 6.69 10.19
CA PRO A 137 15.41 5.72 9.97
C PRO A 137 14.19 6.32 9.28
N LEU A 138 13.81 7.54 9.65
CA LEU A 138 12.70 8.24 9.03
C LEU A 138 12.99 8.62 7.58
N ALA A 139 14.22 9.09 7.32
CA ALA A 139 14.67 9.41 5.97
C ALA A 139 14.63 8.17 5.05
N LEU A 140 15.21 7.06 5.51
CA LEU A 140 15.18 5.80 4.76
C LEU A 140 13.73 5.38 4.46
N ALA A 141 12.86 5.36 5.46
CA ALA A 141 11.47 4.97 5.26
C ALA A 141 10.73 5.92 4.30
N TYR A 142 10.98 7.22 4.36
CA TYR A 142 10.38 8.18 3.43
C TYR A 142 10.83 7.96 1.99
N TYR A 143 12.13 7.83 1.74
CA TYR A 143 12.65 7.59 0.38
C TYR A 143 12.26 6.22 -0.16
N MET A 144 12.19 5.21 0.68
CA MET A 144 11.69 3.88 0.31
C MET A 144 10.19 3.92 -0.06
N LYS A 145 9.38 4.82 0.53
CA LYS A 145 8.01 5.07 0.07
C LYS A 145 7.97 5.61 -1.35
N GLU A 146 8.79 6.61 -1.63
CA GLU A 146 8.86 7.20 -2.98
C GLU A 146 9.37 6.17 -4.00
N TYR A 147 10.32 5.33 -3.62
CA TYR A 147 10.83 4.25 -4.47
C TYR A 147 9.77 3.16 -4.73
N LEU A 148 9.02 2.74 -3.70
CA LEU A 148 7.94 1.77 -3.85
C LEU A 148 6.91 2.21 -4.91
N ARG A 149 6.61 3.50 -5.00
CA ARG A 149 5.67 4.05 -5.97
C ARG A 149 6.13 3.89 -7.43
N LEU A 150 7.41 3.69 -7.68
CA LEU A 150 7.93 3.51 -9.04
C LEU A 150 7.49 2.19 -9.66
N ILE A 151 7.14 1.18 -8.86
CA ILE A 151 6.63 -0.10 -9.33
C ILE A 151 5.41 0.09 -10.25
N TRP A 152 4.46 0.94 -9.84
CA TRP A 152 3.24 1.22 -10.60
C TRP A 152 3.38 2.28 -11.68
N LYS A 153 4.60 2.79 -11.90
CA LYS A 153 4.92 3.70 -13.02
C LYS A 153 5.60 2.97 -14.18
N GLN A 154 5.82 1.67 -14.06
CA GLN A 154 6.42 0.87 -15.12
C GLN A 154 5.37 0.49 -16.16
N ASP A 155 5.81 0.42 -17.42
CA ASP A 155 4.95 0.07 -18.54
C ASP A 155 4.75 -1.44 -18.68
N ASP A 156 5.65 -2.24 -18.11
CA ASP A 156 5.60 -3.69 -18.17
C ASP A 156 5.86 -4.37 -16.81
N LYS A 157 5.44 -5.63 -16.74
CA LYS A 157 5.52 -6.44 -15.51
C LYS A 157 6.96 -6.83 -15.13
N ALA A 158 7.84 -7.00 -16.10
CA ALA A 158 9.22 -7.41 -15.83
C ALA A 158 9.98 -6.25 -15.16
N ALA A 159 9.88 -5.03 -15.70
CA ALA A 159 10.46 -3.84 -15.09
C ALA A 159 9.87 -3.55 -13.70
N ALA A 160 8.57 -3.77 -13.51
CA ALA A 160 7.95 -3.63 -12.20
C ALA A 160 8.49 -4.67 -11.19
N ALA A 161 8.70 -5.92 -11.62
CA ALA A 161 9.26 -6.98 -10.79
C ALA A 161 10.71 -6.68 -10.37
N GLU A 162 11.56 -6.20 -11.29
CA GLU A 162 12.92 -5.79 -10.98
C GLU A 162 12.99 -4.71 -9.89
N ILE A 163 12.13 -3.70 -9.99
CA ILE A 163 12.04 -2.65 -8.96
C ILE A 163 11.53 -3.22 -7.64
N MET A 164 10.57 -4.13 -7.66
CA MET A 164 10.06 -4.79 -6.45
C MET A 164 11.15 -5.58 -5.76
N ASP A 165 11.91 -6.39 -6.49
CA ASP A 165 12.99 -7.22 -5.96
C ASP A 165 14.10 -6.36 -5.35
N ASP A 166 14.53 -5.30 -6.06
CA ASP A 166 15.51 -4.35 -5.53
C ASP A 166 14.98 -3.63 -4.29
N TRP A 167 13.69 -3.22 -4.30
CA TRP A 167 13.05 -2.61 -3.16
C TRP A 167 13.06 -3.54 -1.94
N ILE A 168 12.69 -4.81 -2.11
CA ILE A 168 12.67 -5.82 -1.06
C ILE A 168 14.08 -6.05 -0.49
N ALA A 169 15.10 -6.15 -1.37
CA ALA A 169 16.49 -6.32 -0.96
C ALA A 169 16.99 -5.15 -0.10
N ARG A 170 16.74 -3.91 -0.54
CA ARG A 170 17.12 -2.69 0.20
C ARG A 170 16.38 -2.57 1.53
N ALA A 171 15.07 -2.82 1.54
CA ALA A 171 14.27 -2.77 2.75
C ALA A 171 14.74 -3.80 3.78
N SER A 172 15.04 -5.02 3.33
CA SER A 172 15.51 -6.12 4.18
C SER A 172 16.88 -5.85 4.81
N SER A 173 17.77 -5.15 4.10
CA SER A 173 19.12 -4.79 4.56
C SER A 173 19.20 -3.43 5.27
N SER A 174 18.11 -2.68 5.35
CA SER A 174 18.09 -1.30 5.85
C SER A 174 18.39 -1.13 7.34
N GLY A 175 18.26 -2.18 8.14
CA GLY A 175 18.30 -2.09 9.61
C GLY A 175 17.09 -1.41 10.25
N VAL A 176 16.15 -0.89 9.47
CA VAL A 176 14.91 -0.27 9.95
C VAL A 176 13.82 -1.33 10.08
N ARG A 177 13.45 -1.69 11.30
CA ARG A 177 12.47 -2.77 11.59
C ARG A 177 11.18 -2.65 10.79
N MET A 178 10.67 -1.44 10.63
CA MET A 178 9.47 -1.17 9.83
C MET A 178 9.65 -1.61 8.38
N LEU A 179 10.77 -1.28 7.75
CA LEU A 179 11.07 -1.63 6.36
C LEU A 179 11.27 -3.13 6.20
N VAL A 180 12.03 -3.77 7.11
CA VAL A 180 12.23 -5.23 7.11
C VAL A 180 10.91 -5.98 7.20
N ASN A 181 10.01 -5.54 8.09
CA ASN A 181 8.70 -6.17 8.24
C ASN A 181 7.81 -5.94 7.02
N PHE A 182 7.86 -4.74 6.42
CA PHE A 182 7.08 -4.45 5.23
C PHE A 182 7.57 -5.25 4.00
N ALA A 183 8.89 -5.45 3.86
CA ALA A 183 9.46 -6.31 2.82
C ALA A 183 8.89 -7.74 2.89
N ARG A 184 8.77 -8.31 4.10
CA ARG A 184 8.15 -9.64 4.29
C ARG A 184 6.66 -9.67 3.92
N THR A 185 5.97 -8.56 4.02
CA THR A 185 4.55 -8.47 3.62
C THR A 185 4.40 -8.48 2.09
N LEU A 186 5.43 -8.03 1.35
CA LEU A 186 5.42 -7.97 -0.12
C LEU A 186 5.96 -9.25 -0.79
N GLN A 187 6.63 -10.13 -0.06
CA GLN A 187 7.10 -11.46 -0.50
C GLN A 187 5.96 -12.49 -0.49
#